data_e0e7ead9a880fd9e548034d123939e7a
#
_entry.id   e0e7ead9a880fd9e548034d123939e7a
#
_cell.length_a   1.000
_cell.length_b   1.000
_cell.length_c   1.000
_cell.angle_alpha   90.00
_cell.angle_beta   90.00
_cell.angle_gamma   90.00
#
_symmetry.space_group_name_H-M   'P 1'
#
loop_
_entity.id
_entity.type
_entity.pdbx_description
1 polymer ?
#
loop_
_entity_poly.entity_id
_entity_poly.type
_entity_poly.pdbx_seq_one_letter_code
_entity_poly.pdbx_strand_id
1 'polypeptide(L)'
;MKNLYKLFTLTMGLLALSACEADRDSNPVLNEPDTFVLNVPAFASNNVYDLKNSESLELTCTQPDYGIPMATTYSVQISLEENFVDAHAETNTEANYTTLGTTHSSAKMEVKALEFALALGDLWSCLLYTSDAADD
;
A
#
# COMPACT_ATOMS: atom_id res chain seq x y z
N MET A 1 -66.96 -20.22 -8.79
CA MET A 1 -65.70 -20.28 -9.51
C MET A 1 -65.01 -18.92 -9.63
N LYS A 2 -65.69 -17.81 -9.84
CA LYS A 2 -65.06 -16.47 -9.94
C LYS A 2 -64.30 -16.01 -8.67
N ASN A 3 -64.64 -16.46 -7.51
CA ASN A 3 -64.00 -16.10 -6.26
C ASN A 3 -62.72 -16.93 -5.98
N LEU A 4 -62.61 -18.12 -6.54
CA LEU A 4 -61.45 -19.00 -6.41
C LEU A 4 -60.24 -18.44 -7.20
N TYR A 5 -60.48 -17.87 -8.39
CA TYR A 5 -59.42 -17.24 -9.18
C TYR A 5 -58.89 -15.96 -8.52
N LYS A 6 -59.76 -15.18 -7.86
CA LYS A 6 -59.35 -13.98 -7.11
C LYS A 6 -58.48 -14.33 -5.91
N LEU A 7 -58.78 -15.44 -5.23
CA LEU A 7 -57.98 -15.90 -4.11
C LEU A 7 -56.65 -16.45 -4.59
N PHE A 8 -56.61 -17.16 -5.72
CA PHE A 8 -55.40 -17.72 -6.31
C PHE A 8 -54.44 -16.64 -6.84
N THR A 9 -54.98 -15.59 -7.49
CA THR A 9 -54.19 -14.46 -7.96
C THR A 9 -53.64 -13.63 -6.81
N LEU A 10 -54.37 -13.50 -5.70
CA LEU A 10 -53.91 -12.78 -4.51
C LEU A 10 -52.77 -13.53 -3.78
N THR A 11 -52.90 -14.86 -3.64
CA THR A 11 -51.85 -15.68 -3.02
C THR A 11 -50.60 -15.77 -3.88
N MET A 12 -50.72 -15.82 -5.19
CA MET A 12 -49.55 -15.84 -6.10
C MET A 12 -48.85 -14.49 -6.15
N GLY A 13 -49.57 -13.37 -5.97
CA GLY A 13 -49.01 -12.03 -5.84
C GLY A 13 -48.22 -11.83 -4.54
N LEU A 14 -48.65 -12.42 -3.42
CA LEU A 14 -47.96 -12.34 -2.13
C LEU A 14 -46.67 -13.15 -2.12
N LEU A 15 -46.61 -14.28 -2.81
CA LEU A 15 -45.42 -15.13 -2.91
C LEU A 15 -44.29 -14.51 -3.78
N ALA A 16 -44.68 -13.59 -4.70
CA ALA A 16 -43.68 -12.91 -5.54
C ALA A 16 -42.96 -11.77 -4.81
N LEU A 17 -43.50 -11.30 -3.67
CA LEU A 17 -42.86 -10.21 -2.91
C LEU A 17 -41.81 -10.70 -1.89
N SER A 18 -41.78 -12.00 -1.60
CA SER A 18 -40.78 -12.59 -0.68
C SER A 18 -39.51 -13.07 -1.38
N ALA A 19 -39.39 -12.94 -2.71
CA ALA A 19 -38.24 -13.40 -3.49
C ALA A 19 -37.11 -12.33 -3.66
N CYS A 20 -37.24 -11.20 -2.99
CA CYS A 20 -36.24 -10.13 -3.04
C CYS A 20 -35.59 -9.84 -1.68
N GLU A 21 -35.37 -10.86 -0.85
CA GLU A 21 -34.24 -10.77 0.09
C GLU A 21 -33.00 -11.21 -0.67
N ALA A 22 -32.50 -10.32 -1.54
CA ALA A 22 -31.17 -10.46 -2.05
C ALA A 22 -30.23 -10.49 -0.86
N ASP A 23 -29.46 -11.58 -0.76
CA ASP A 23 -28.31 -11.77 0.13
C ASP A 23 -27.49 -10.47 0.24
N ARG A 24 -27.87 -9.59 1.13
CA ARG A 24 -27.06 -8.39 1.44
C ARG A 24 -25.81 -8.77 2.23
N ASP A 25 -25.80 -9.98 2.78
CA ASP A 25 -24.68 -10.51 3.55
C ASP A 25 -23.53 -11.03 2.66
N SER A 26 -23.75 -11.17 1.35
CA SER A 26 -22.71 -11.59 0.40
C SER A 26 -22.10 -10.44 -0.40
N ASN A 27 -22.44 -9.19 -0.12
CA ASN A 27 -21.70 -8.07 -0.71
C ASN A 27 -20.26 -8.04 -0.14
N PRO A 28 -19.25 -8.14 -1.00
CA PRO A 28 -17.88 -8.04 -0.55
C PRO A 28 -17.68 -6.67 0.13
N VAL A 29 -17.33 -6.68 1.39
CA VAL A 29 -16.99 -5.47 2.15
C VAL A 29 -15.51 -5.23 1.98
N LEU A 30 -15.16 -4.03 1.57
CA LEU A 30 -13.76 -3.61 1.55
C LEU A 30 -13.28 -3.49 2.99
N ASN A 31 -12.31 -4.32 3.35
CA ASN A 31 -11.65 -4.24 4.65
C ASN A 31 -10.44 -3.31 4.56
N GLU A 32 -10.22 -2.52 5.60
CA GLU A 32 -8.96 -1.83 5.77
C GLU A 32 -7.94 -2.84 6.30
N PRO A 33 -6.76 -2.99 5.64
CA PRO A 33 -5.76 -3.97 6.09
C PRO A 33 -5.26 -3.63 7.48
N ASP A 34 -5.32 -4.56 8.41
CA ASP A 34 -4.93 -4.35 9.81
C ASP A 34 -3.41 -4.21 9.98
N THR A 35 -2.62 -4.82 9.08
CA THR A 35 -1.17 -4.85 9.21
C THR A 35 -0.47 -4.79 7.86
N PHE A 36 0.53 -3.91 7.78
CA PHE A 36 1.52 -3.92 6.71
C PHE A 36 2.91 -4.03 7.33
N VAL A 37 3.65 -5.08 6.98
CA VAL A 37 4.99 -5.34 7.53
C VAL A 37 5.97 -5.52 6.38
N LEU A 38 7.02 -4.71 6.37
CA LEU A 38 8.19 -4.95 5.54
C LEU A 38 9.05 -6.00 6.25
N ASN A 39 9.33 -7.11 5.57
CA ASN A 39 10.16 -8.16 6.12
C ASN A 39 11.62 -7.70 6.18
N VAL A 40 12.32 -8.07 7.24
CA VAL A 40 13.74 -7.76 7.39
C VAL A 40 14.52 -8.49 6.30
N PRO A 41 15.25 -7.79 5.42
CA PRO A 41 16.06 -8.42 4.39
C PRO A 41 17.18 -9.26 4.98
N ALA A 42 17.58 -10.32 4.30
CA ALA A 42 18.63 -11.23 4.79
C ALA A 42 19.98 -10.54 5.04
N PHE A 43 20.29 -9.49 4.27
CA PHE A 43 21.53 -8.71 4.43
C PHE A 43 21.52 -7.74 5.63
N ALA A 44 20.34 -7.42 6.19
CA ALA A 44 20.23 -6.51 7.33
C ALA A 44 20.94 -7.05 8.58
N SER A 45 21.13 -8.37 8.68
CA SER A 45 21.88 -8.99 9.79
C SER A 45 23.36 -8.59 9.82
N ASN A 46 23.92 -8.22 8.68
CA ASN A 46 25.32 -7.82 8.55
C ASN A 46 25.51 -6.30 8.50
N ASN A 47 24.45 -5.52 8.50
CA ASN A 47 24.43 -4.05 8.37
C ASN A 47 25.24 -3.49 7.19
N VAL A 48 25.49 -4.31 6.17
CA VAL A 48 26.26 -3.95 4.97
C VAL A 48 25.57 -4.50 3.74
N TYR A 49 25.30 -3.63 2.78
CA TYR A 49 24.85 -4.00 1.46
C TYR A 49 25.74 -3.37 0.41
N ASP A 50 26.39 -4.20 -0.41
CA ASP A 50 27.30 -3.75 -1.46
C ASP A 50 26.52 -3.34 -2.71
N LEU A 51 26.05 -2.09 -2.74
CA LEU A 51 25.32 -1.51 -3.86
C LEU A 51 26.15 -1.50 -5.15
N LYS A 52 27.48 -1.41 -5.06
CA LYS A 52 28.36 -1.32 -6.22
C LYS A 52 28.44 -2.63 -7.00
N ASN A 53 28.42 -3.75 -6.28
CA ASN A 53 28.59 -5.08 -6.86
C ASN A 53 27.27 -5.86 -6.94
N SER A 54 26.18 -5.26 -6.51
CA SER A 54 24.85 -5.86 -6.57
C SER A 54 24.05 -5.29 -7.75
N GLU A 55 23.28 -6.13 -8.41
CA GLU A 55 22.40 -5.71 -9.49
C GLU A 55 21.09 -5.14 -8.93
N SER A 56 20.53 -5.83 -7.96
CA SER A 56 19.26 -5.47 -7.34
C SER A 56 19.21 -5.86 -5.86
N LEU A 57 18.27 -5.23 -5.16
CA LEU A 57 17.92 -5.47 -3.78
C LEU A 57 16.53 -6.10 -3.75
N GLU A 58 16.39 -7.28 -3.17
CA GLU A 58 15.10 -7.91 -2.98
C GLU A 58 14.48 -7.47 -1.65
N LEU A 59 13.28 -6.89 -1.72
CA LEU A 59 12.45 -6.55 -0.57
C LEU A 59 11.16 -7.37 -0.62
N THR A 60 10.68 -7.79 0.52
CA THR A 60 9.40 -8.48 0.64
C THR A 60 8.55 -7.86 1.73
N CYS A 61 7.25 -7.82 1.54
CA CYS A 61 6.30 -7.33 2.53
C CYS A 61 5.09 -8.25 2.66
N THR A 62 4.27 -8.01 3.66
CA THR A 62 2.97 -8.67 3.76
C THR A 62 2.06 -8.15 2.66
N GLN A 63 1.28 -9.05 2.05
CA GLN A 63 0.24 -8.64 1.12
C GLN A 63 -0.97 -8.16 1.93
N PRO A 64 -1.49 -6.94 1.65
CA PRO A 64 -2.68 -6.46 2.35
C PRO A 64 -3.91 -7.28 1.98
N ASP A 65 -4.72 -7.61 2.98
CA ASP A 65 -6.00 -8.30 2.79
C ASP A 65 -7.15 -7.28 2.84
N TYR A 66 -7.70 -6.99 1.68
CA TYR A 66 -8.86 -6.10 1.54
C TYR A 66 -10.21 -6.84 1.62
N GLY A 67 -10.20 -8.16 1.91
CA GLY A 67 -11.41 -9.01 1.89
C GLY A 67 -11.92 -9.34 0.49
N ILE A 68 -11.39 -8.67 -0.54
CA ILE A 68 -11.68 -8.89 -1.96
C ILE A 68 -10.38 -8.90 -2.76
N PRO A 69 -10.32 -9.64 -3.88
CA PRO A 69 -9.17 -9.59 -4.78
C PRO A 69 -9.03 -8.19 -5.37
N MET A 70 -7.95 -7.49 -5.03
CA MET A 70 -7.61 -6.18 -5.58
C MET A 70 -6.20 -6.16 -6.15
N ALA A 71 -6.03 -5.41 -7.23
CA ALA A 71 -4.70 -5.09 -7.72
C ALA A 71 -4.05 -4.09 -6.77
N THR A 72 -2.89 -4.46 -6.23
CA THR A 72 -2.13 -3.62 -5.30
C THR A 72 -0.85 -3.15 -5.98
N THR A 73 -0.52 -1.88 -5.79
CA THR A 73 0.75 -1.30 -6.22
C THR A 73 1.57 -0.92 -5.01
N TYR A 74 2.83 -1.31 -5.01
CA TYR A 74 3.78 -1.02 -3.95
C TYR A 74 4.81 -0.01 -4.43
N SER A 75 5.13 0.97 -3.58
CA SER A 75 6.21 1.93 -3.77
C SER A 75 7.22 1.75 -2.64
N VAL A 76 8.49 1.94 -2.95
CA VAL A 76 9.56 1.87 -1.96
C VAL A 76 9.97 3.27 -1.57
N GLN A 77 9.97 3.54 -0.27
CA GLN A 77 10.47 4.77 0.32
C GLN A 77 11.75 4.47 1.09
N ILE A 78 12.68 5.39 1.02
CA ILE A 78 13.96 5.31 1.74
C ILE A 78 14.20 6.58 2.52
N SER A 79 14.77 6.44 3.71
CA SER A 79 15.23 7.52 4.57
C SER A 79 16.61 7.20 5.12
N LEU A 80 17.37 8.23 5.48
CA LEU A 80 18.60 8.10 6.23
C LEU A 80 18.37 8.04 7.75
N GLU A 81 17.14 8.30 8.16
CA GLU A 81 16.71 8.28 9.56
C GLU A 81 15.73 7.14 9.81
N GLU A 82 15.63 6.72 11.06
CA GLU A 82 14.73 5.64 11.48
C GLU A 82 13.24 6.04 11.35
N ASN A 83 12.93 7.31 11.60
CA ASN A 83 11.57 7.83 11.54
C ASN A 83 11.35 8.60 10.24
N PHE A 84 10.28 8.27 9.53
CA PHE A 84 9.83 9.02 8.35
C PHE A 84 9.05 10.25 8.77
N VAL A 85 9.46 11.40 8.29
CA VAL A 85 8.82 12.70 8.56
C VAL A 85 8.30 13.27 7.24
N ASP A 86 7.01 13.57 7.19
CA ASP A 86 6.38 14.19 6.03
C ASP A 86 6.73 15.67 5.93
N ALA A 87 6.69 16.19 4.71
CA ALA A 87 6.83 17.63 4.48
C ALA A 87 5.61 18.38 5.03
N HIS A 88 5.86 19.46 5.77
CA HIS A 88 4.83 20.33 6.30
C HIS A 88 5.10 21.79 5.90
N ALA A 89 4.24 22.34 5.06
CA ALA A 89 4.36 23.70 4.57
C ALA A 89 4.25 24.76 5.70
N GLU A 90 3.43 24.49 6.72
CA GLU A 90 3.22 25.42 7.84
C GLU A 90 4.46 25.58 8.73
N THR A 91 5.27 24.55 8.84
CA THR A 91 6.51 24.55 9.65
C THR A 91 7.76 24.66 8.80
N ASN A 92 7.62 24.78 7.49
CA ASN A 92 8.72 24.75 6.53
C ASN A 92 9.64 23.51 6.72
N THR A 93 9.03 22.37 7.09
CA THR A 93 9.73 21.10 7.24
C THR A 93 9.72 20.38 5.91
N GLU A 94 10.87 19.94 5.44
CA GLU A 94 11.00 19.05 4.28
C GLU A 94 10.87 17.60 4.69
N ALA A 95 10.42 16.73 3.78
CA ALA A 95 10.40 15.30 4.03
C ALA A 95 11.83 14.77 4.16
N ASN A 96 12.09 13.90 5.16
CA ASN A 96 13.40 13.27 5.35
C ASN A 96 13.54 11.95 4.58
N TYR A 97 12.65 11.69 3.63
CA TYR A 97 12.64 10.49 2.81
C TYR A 97 12.38 10.81 1.34
N THR A 98 12.72 9.86 0.48
CA THR A 98 12.36 9.91 -0.94
C THR A 98 11.65 8.62 -1.36
N THR A 99 10.78 8.72 -2.36
CA THR A 99 10.08 7.58 -2.95
C THR A 99 10.77 7.20 -4.26
N LEU A 100 11.12 5.94 -4.42
CA LEU A 100 11.71 5.45 -5.66
C LEU A 100 10.72 5.54 -6.82
N GLY A 101 11.22 5.82 -8.01
CA GLY A 101 10.39 5.97 -9.21
C GLY A 101 9.75 4.67 -9.69
N THR A 102 10.36 3.52 -9.38
CA THR A 102 9.86 2.22 -9.77
C THR A 102 8.74 1.77 -8.82
N THR A 103 7.60 1.37 -9.40
CA THR A 103 6.49 0.76 -8.66
C THR A 103 6.41 -0.74 -8.95
N HIS A 104 5.87 -1.50 -7.99
CA HIS A 104 5.80 -2.95 -8.05
C HIS A 104 4.35 -3.42 -7.88
N SER A 105 3.96 -4.48 -8.59
CA SER A 105 2.63 -5.10 -8.50
C SER A 105 2.60 -6.35 -7.62
N SER A 106 3.72 -6.65 -6.95
CA SER A 106 3.90 -7.84 -6.11
C SER A 106 4.51 -7.44 -4.78
N ALA A 107 4.14 -8.15 -3.71
CA ALA A 107 4.72 -8.02 -2.39
C ALA A 107 6.21 -8.44 -2.33
N LYS A 108 6.70 -9.08 -3.38
CA LYS A 108 8.12 -9.31 -3.64
C LYS A 108 8.60 -8.29 -4.64
N MET A 109 9.41 -7.36 -4.19
CA MET A 109 9.89 -6.20 -4.94
C MET A 109 11.38 -6.36 -5.23
N GLU A 110 11.77 -6.13 -6.47
CA GLU A 110 13.16 -6.11 -6.88
C GLU A 110 13.55 -4.66 -7.24
N VAL A 111 14.32 -4.04 -6.38
CA VAL A 111 14.78 -2.66 -6.52
C VAL A 111 16.18 -2.65 -7.13
N LYS A 112 16.39 -1.91 -8.21
CA LYS A 112 17.71 -1.80 -8.82
C LYS A 112 18.69 -1.10 -7.89
N ALA A 113 19.85 -1.68 -7.70
CA ALA A 113 20.90 -1.13 -6.82
C ALA A 113 21.30 0.30 -7.22
N LEU A 114 21.34 0.59 -8.52
CA LEU A 114 21.63 1.93 -9.03
C LEU A 114 20.55 2.95 -8.63
N GLU A 115 19.26 2.61 -8.76
CA GLU A 115 18.16 3.49 -8.36
C GLU A 115 18.22 3.80 -6.87
N PHE A 116 18.47 2.77 -6.07
CA PHE A 116 18.65 2.90 -4.63
C PHE A 116 19.85 3.80 -4.27
N ALA A 117 20.98 3.60 -4.93
CA ALA A 117 22.20 4.40 -4.69
C ALA A 117 22.01 5.89 -5.06
N LEU A 118 21.33 6.17 -6.18
CA LEU A 118 21.03 7.54 -6.59
C LEU A 118 20.11 8.23 -5.58
N ALA A 119 19.06 7.57 -5.15
CA ALA A 119 18.12 8.11 -4.17
C ALA A 119 18.77 8.37 -2.80
N LEU A 120 19.69 7.50 -2.35
CA LEU A 120 20.50 7.75 -1.15
C LEU A 120 21.44 8.95 -1.33
N GLY A 121 22.04 9.09 -2.51
CA GLY A 121 22.91 10.24 -2.84
C GLY A 121 22.15 11.56 -2.81
N ASP A 122 20.94 11.58 -3.34
CA ASP A 122 20.08 12.77 -3.31
C ASP A 122 19.69 13.16 -1.88
N LEU A 123 19.28 12.19 -1.05
CA LEU A 123 18.98 12.44 0.36
C LEU A 123 20.19 12.96 1.12
N TRP A 124 21.37 12.40 0.87
CA TRP A 124 22.60 12.83 1.52
C TRP A 124 22.98 14.26 1.12
N SER A 125 22.82 14.64 -0.14
CA SER A 125 23.12 15.99 -0.61
C SER A 125 22.12 17.04 -0.04
N CYS A 126 20.84 16.70 0.10
CA CYS A 126 19.87 17.56 0.75
C CYS A 126 20.23 17.86 2.21
N LEU A 127 20.68 16.86 2.97
CA LEU A 127 21.10 17.05 4.36
C LEU A 127 22.32 17.96 4.51
N LEU A 128 23.27 17.91 3.58
CA LEU A 128 24.44 18.81 3.58
C LEU A 128 24.05 20.25 3.32
N TYR A 129 23.08 20.50 2.42
CA TYR A 129 22.62 21.85 2.11
C TYR A 129 21.86 22.50 3.27
N THR A 130 21.07 21.74 4.01
CA THR A 130 20.31 22.27 5.16
C THR A 130 21.19 22.57 6.37
N SER A 131 22.30 21.85 6.56
CA SER A 131 23.24 22.11 7.65
C SER A 131 24.07 23.39 7.43
N ASP A 132 24.45 23.69 6.18
CA ASP A 132 25.20 24.90 5.85
C ASP A 132 24.36 26.18 5.90
N ALA A 133 23.04 26.06 5.65
CA ALA A 133 22.11 27.20 5.73
C ALA A 133 21.71 27.60 7.16
N ALA A 134 22.01 26.76 8.16
CA ALA A 134 21.71 27.03 9.56
C ALA A 134 22.85 27.73 10.32
N ASP A 135 24.01 27.89 9.70
CA ASP A 135 25.21 28.49 10.32
C ASP A 135 25.46 29.96 9.88
N ASP A 136 24.56 30.56 9.06
CA ASP A 136 24.53 31.98 8.67
C ASP A 136 23.40 32.71 9.44
#